data_f9acb6fcb89f04c9502d2488523b4bd0
#
_entry.id   f9acb6fcb89f04c9502d2488523b4bd0
#
_cell.length_a   1.000
_cell.length_b   1.000
_cell.length_c   1.000
_cell.angle_alpha   90.00
_cell.angle_beta   90.00
_cell.angle_gamma   90.00
#
_symmetry.space_group_name_H-M   'P 1'
#
loop_
_entity.id
_entity.type
_entity.pdbx_description
1 polymer ?
#
loop_
_entity_poly.entity_id
_entity_poly.type
_entity_poly.pdbx_seq_one_letter_code
_entity_poly.pdbx_strand_id
1 'polypeptide(L)'
;MVMKKYFLIVVLILVSVISVSAKSDLYSYNSRNCYTQTNKASITFRNTSSSTIILKIIKSYGGLYQSVVLSPNSSKVVQFGSTSSYKLKIKAITNNNVSYHDGGDFSVTCTPTEWTEGTMSFSISSYGSGLGPKISAKEFESNY
;
A
#
# COMPACT_ATOMS: atom_id res chain seq x y z
N MET A 1 12.26 43.85 21.59
CA MET A 1 13.13 43.41 20.49
C MET A 1 13.53 41.95 20.67
N VAL A 2 12.56 41.03 20.72
CA VAL A 2 12.79 39.58 20.95
C VAL A 2 11.90 38.71 20.06
N MET A 3 11.37 39.19 18.97
CA MET A 3 10.43 38.41 18.11
C MET A 3 10.98 38.00 16.73
N LYS A 4 12.29 38.01 16.52
CA LYS A 4 12.88 37.61 15.23
C LYS A 4 13.63 36.27 15.23
N LYS A 5 13.75 35.58 16.37
CA LYS A 5 14.52 34.33 16.47
C LYS A 5 13.68 33.03 16.33
N TYR A 6 12.37 33.11 16.42
CA TYR A 6 11.52 31.92 16.36
C TYR A 6 10.92 31.63 14.97
N PHE A 7 11.06 32.58 14.03
CA PHE A 7 10.55 32.39 12.67
C PHE A 7 11.48 31.53 11.78
N LEU A 8 12.73 31.36 12.19
CA LEU A 8 13.71 30.57 11.40
C LEU A 8 13.72 29.09 11.76
N ILE A 9 13.10 28.68 12.86
CA ILE A 9 13.07 27.27 13.31
C ILE A 9 11.86 26.52 12.75
N VAL A 10 10.79 27.22 12.38
CA VAL A 10 9.55 26.60 11.87
C VAL A 10 9.65 26.23 10.38
N VAL A 11 10.56 26.85 9.62
CA VAL A 11 10.73 26.56 8.18
C VAL A 11 11.65 25.35 7.94
N LEU A 12 12.34 24.83 8.95
CA LEU A 12 13.30 23.72 8.78
C LEU A 12 12.72 22.35 9.04
N ILE A 13 11.41 22.22 9.36
CA ILE A 13 10.76 20.93 9.69
C ILE A 13 9.86 20.42 8.54
N LEU A 14 9.75 21.15 7.43
CA LEU A 14 8.85 20.82 6.31
C LEU A 14 9.57 20.32 5.05
N VAL A 15 10.85 19.93 5.17
CA VAL A 15 11.59 19.27 4.09
C VAL A 15 12.09 17.92 4.60
N SER A 16 11.19 17.06 5.00
CA SER A 16 11.50 15.64 5.21
C SER A 16 10.91 14.82 4.07
N VAL A 17 11.73 14.69 3.04
CA VAL A 17 12.14 13.42 2.49
C VAL A 17 11.11 12.70 1.63
N ILE A 18 10.99 13.15 0.39
CA ILE A 18 10.84 12.20 -0.70
C ILE A 18 12.27 11.85 -1.12
N SER A 19 12.87 10.86 -0.48
CA SER A 19 14.10 10.25 -0.97
C SER A 19 13.74 9.30 -2.11
N VAL A 20 13.59 9.82 -3.30
CA VAL A 20 13.69 9.02 -4.51
C VAL A 20 15.17 8.70 -4.69
N SER A 21 15.59 7.56 -4.19
CA SER A 21 16.92 7.03 -4.50
C SER A 21 16.94 6.50 -5.93
N ALA A 22 17.18 7.39 -6.88
CA ALA A 22 17.58 6.98 -8.22
C ALA A 22 19.05 6.56 -8.16
N LYS A 23 19.32 5.27 -8.07
CA LYS A 23 20.65 4.73 -8.40
C LYS A 23 20.69 4.46 -9.89
N SER A 24 21.38 5.32 -10.61
CA SER A 24 21.76 5.09 -12.01
C SER A 24 22.98 4.14 -12.03
N ASP A 25 22.73 2.86 -12.13
CA ASP A 25 23.75 1.93 -12.60
C ASP A 25 23.53 1.63 -14.07
N LEU A 26 24.50 2.05 -14.87
CA LEU A 26 24.60 1.77 -16.31
C LEU A 26 24.73 0.25 -16.48
N TYR A 27 23.63 -0.45 -16.73
CA TYR A 27 23.66 -1.85 -17.13
C TYR A 27 22.83 -2.13 -18.38
N SER A 28 23.50 -2.78 -19.30
CA SER A 28 23.05 -3.49 -20.48
C SER A 28 21.57 -3.85 -20.50
N TYR A 29 20.88 -3.38 -21.56
CA TYR A 29 19.52 -3.70 -21.93
C TYR A 29 19.35 -5.19 -22.21
N ASN A 30 19.08 -5.96 -21.19
CA ASN A 30 18.49 -7.28 -21.28
C ASN A 30 17.23 -7.24 -20.42
N SER A 31 16.10 -7.59 -21.01
CA SER A 31 14.79 -7.68 -20.38
C SER A 31 14.80 -8.70 -19.22
N ARG A 32 15.45 -8.35 -18.12
CA ARG A 32 15.43 -9.14 -16.90
C ARG A 32 14.21 -8.72 -16.09
N ASN A 33 13.37 -9.67 -15.80
CA ASN A 33 12.29 -9.50 -14.85
C ASN A 33 12.84 -8.86 -13.56
N CYS A 34 12.15 -7.88 -13.01
CA CYS A 34 12.42 -7.29 -11.70
C CYS A 34 12.70 -8.35 -10.60
N TYR A 35 12.24 -9.59 -10.80
CA TYR A 35 12.50 -10.75 -9.93
C TYR A 35 14.00 -11.11 -9.75
N THR A 36 14.84 -10.80 -10.70
CA THR A 36 16.27 -11.19 -10.67
C THR A 36 17.17 -10.14 -10.02
N GLN A 37 16.59 -8.99 -9.64
CA GLN A 37 17.33 -7.93 -8.95
C GLN A 37 16.99 -7.91 -7.45
N THR A 38 17.92 -7.45 -6.64
CA THR A 38 17.76 -7.26 -5.18
C THR A 38 16.68 -6.23 -4.82
N ASN A 39 16.27 -5.40 -5.76
CA ASN A 39 15.27 -4.36 -5.59
C ASN A 39 13.93 -4.82 -6.18
N LYS A 40 13.05 -5.31 -5.33
CA LYS A 40 11.68 -5.69 -5.69
C LYS A 40 10.73 -4.60 -5.24
N ALA A 41 9.78 -4.23 -6.12
CA ALA A 41 8.71 -3.36 -5.70
C ALA A 41 7.94 -3.99 -4.53
N SER A 42 7.65 -3.21 -3.51
CA SER A 42 6.98 -3.70 -2.31
C SER A 42 6.01 -2.69 -1.73
N ILE A 43 4.89 -3.18 -1.21
CA ILE A 43 3.96 -2.38 -0.43
C ILE A 43 3.78 -3.04 0.93
N THR A 44 3.97 -2.25 1.97
CA THR A 44 3.67 -2.63 3.35
C THR A 44 2.21 -2.29 3.63
N PHE A 45 1.39 -3.31 3.88
CA PHE A 45 0.01 -3.16 4.33
C PHE A 45 -0.01 -3.20 5.85
N ARG A 46 -0.52 -2.14 6.48
CA ARG A 46 -0.52 -1.97 7.93
C ARG A 46 -1.95 -1.81 8.46
N ASN A 47 -2.30 -2.64 9.41
CA ASN A 47 -3.54 -2.54 10.19
C ASN A 47 -3.25 -1.85 11.52
N THR A 48 -3.83 -0.67 11.74
CA THR A 48 -3.69 0.10 12.98
C THR A 48 -4.92 -0.01 13.88
N SER A 49 -5.84 -0.92 13.58
CA SER A 49 -7.06 -1.15 14.35
C SER A 49 -6.98 -2.42 15.21
N SER A 50 -7.94 -2.58 16.11
CA SER A 50 -8.14 -3.80 16.91
C SER A 50 -8.90 -4.92 16.15
N SER A 51 -9.27 -4.70 14.92
CA SER A 51 -10.02 -5.64 14.08
C SER A 51 -9.08 -6.46 13.20
N THR A 52 -9.53 -7.62 12.76
CA THR A 52 -8.82 -8.38 11.71
C THR A 52 -9.23 -7.83 10.34
N ILE A 53 -8.23 -7.59 9.47
CA ILE A 53 -8.45 -7.13 8.11
C ILE A 53 -7.94 -8.18 7.13
N ILE A 54 -8.77 -8.54 6.16
CA ILE A 54 -8.39 -9.44 5.06
C ILE A 54 -8.42 -8.61 3.77
N LEU A 55 -7.28 -8.58 3.08
CA LEU A 55 -7.11 -7.88 1.82
C LEU A 55 -7.13 -8.90 0.67
N LYS A 56 -7.84 -8.57 -0.40
CA LYS A 56 -7.71 -9.21 -1.71
C LYS A 56 -7.08 -8.23 -2.68
N ILE A 57 -5.91 -8.55 -3.19
CA ILE A 57 -5.22 -7.80 -4.23
C ILE A 57 -5.55 -8.48 -5.56
N ILE A 58 -6.23 -7.76 -6.44
CA ILE A 58 -6.73 -8.26 -7.71
C ILE A 58 -6.03 -7.49 -8.83
N LYS A 59 -5.58 -8.17 -9.88
CA LYS A 59 -5.00 -7.52 -11.05
C LYS A 59 -6.09 -6.72 -11.78
N SER A 60 -5.75 -5.55 -12.32
CA SER A 60 -6.73 -4.67 -13.00
C SER A 60 -7.45 -5.33 -14.16
N TYR A 61 -6.81 -6.32 -14.81
CA TYR A 61 -7.40 -7.14 -15.90
C TYR A 61 -8.08 -8.41 -15.41
N GLY A 62 -8.27 -8.55 -14.09
CA GLY A 62 -8.91 -9.70 -13.45
C GLY A 62 -7.92 -10.73 -12.91
N GLY A 63 -8.40 -11.52 -11.97
CA GLY A 63 -7.65 -12.58 -11.29
C GLY A 63 -6.99 -12.12 -9.99
N LEU A 64 -7.09 -12.98 -9.00
CA LEU A 64 -6.47 -12.78 -7.69
C LEU A 64 -4.95 -12.77 -7.82
N TYR A 65 -4.30 -11.70 -7.36
CA TYR A 65 -2.86 -11.66 -7.21
C TYR A 65 -2.43 -12.31 -5.88
N GLN A 66 -3.00 -11.80 -4.78
CA GLN A 66 -2.68 -12.31 -3.44
C GLN A 66 -3.79 -11.95 -2.44
N SER A 67 -4.01 -12.82 -1.45
CA SER A 67 -4.77 -12.49 -0.24
C SER A 67 -3.82 -12.29 0.94
N VAL A 68 -4.11 -11.29 1.76
CA VAL A 68 -3.30 -10.92 2.93
C VAL A 68 -4.19 -10.81 4.14
N VAL A 69 -3.87 -11.53 5.21
CA VAL A 69 -4.56 -11.40 6.49
C VAL A 69 -3.70 -10.55 7.43
N LEU A 70 -4.25 -9.45 7.90
CA LEU A 70 -3.63 -8.54 8.87
C LEU A 70 -4.34 -8.70 10.21
N SER A 71 -3.65 -9.25 11.18
CA SER A 71 -4.10 -9.27 12.57
C SER A 71 -4.17 -7.85 13.14
N PRO A 72 -4.85 -7.62 14.26
CA PRO A 72 -4.83 -6.32 14.94
C PRO A 72 -3.43 -5.78 15.14
N ASN A 73 -3.24 -4.48 14.85
CA ASN A 73 -1.97 -3.78 15.03
C ASN A 73 -0.75 -4.45 14.37
N SER A 74 -0.97 -5.08 13.21
CA SER A 74 0.08 -5.79 12.48
C SER A 74 0.33 -5.20 11.08
N SER A 75 1.44 -5.59 10.48
CA SER A 75 1.77 -5.25 9.09
C SER A 75 2.32 -6.45 8.35
N LYS A 76 2.14 -6.44 7.03
CA LYS A 76 2.74 -7.41 6.11
C LYS A 76 3.23 -6.72 4.86
N VAL A 77 4.37 -7.16 4.36
CA VAL A 77 4.96 -6.72 3.11
C VAL A 77 4.52 -7.65 1.99
N VAL A 78 4.02 -7.07 0.90
CA VAL A 78 3.74 -7.78 -0.36
C VAL A 78 4.73 -7.30 -1.41
N GLN A 79 5.39 -8.24 -2.06
CA GLN A 79 6.34 -7.96 -3.14
C GLN A 79 5.67 -8.14 -4.50
N PHE A 80 6.05 -7.27 -5.44
CA PHE A 80 5.54 -7.26 -6.80
C PHE A 80 6.68 -7.46 -7.79
N GLY A 81 6.50 -8.39 -8.72
CA GLY A 81 7.56 -8.78 -9.66
C GLY A 81 7.48 -8.09 -11.01
N SER A 82 6.50 -7.24 -11.25
CA SER A 82 6.30 -6.52 -12.51
C SER A 82 5.50 -5.25 -12.31
N THR A 83 5.68 -4.30 -13.22
CA THR A 83 4.83 -3.11 -13.31
C THR A 83 3.40 -3.51 -13.66
N SER A 84 2.44 -3.13 -12.83
CA SER A 84 1.02 -3.43 -13.04
C SER A 84 0.13 -2.56 -12.17
N SER A 85 -1.15 -2.53 -12.52
CA SER A 85 -2.20 -1.91 -11.70
C SER A 85 -3.04 -2.99 -11.02
N TYR A 86 -3.51 -2.68 -9.83
CA TYR A 86 -4.24 -3.59 -8.96
C TYR A 86 -5.45 -2.88 -8.36
N LYS A 87 -6.46 -3.68 -8.06
CA LYS A 87 -7.63 -3.29 -7.26
C LYS A 87 -7.52 -3.94 -5.89
N LEU A 88 -7.86 -3.18 -4.84
CA LEU A 88 -7.87 -3.66 -3.47
C LEU A 88 -9.30 -3.84 -2.98
N LYS A 89 -9.63 -5.02 -2.48
CA LYS A 89 -10.88 -5.29 -1.77
C LYS A 89 -10.56 -5.65 -0.33
N ILE A 90 -11.37 -5.16 0.61
CA ILE A 90 -11.11 -5.24 2.04
C ILE A 90 -12.29 -5.90 2.74
N LYS A 91 -12.01 -6.90 3.56
CA LYS A 91 -12.96 -7.48 4.52
C LYS A 91 -12.46 -7.16 5.93
N ALA A 92 -13.29 -6.49 6.71
CA ALA A 92 -13.00 -6.18 8.10
C ALA A 92 -13.88 -7.00 9.04
N ILE A 93 -13.27 -7.57 10.07
CA ILE A 93 -13.94 -8.42 11.07
C ILE A 93 -13.73 -7.76 12.45
N THR A 94 -14.81 -7.23 13.01
CA THR A 94 -14.82 -6.52 14.31
C THR A 94 -15.90 -7.13 15.19
N ASN A 95 -15.53 -7.76 16.31
CA ASN A 95 -16.50 -8.28 17.31
C ASN A 95 -17.68 -9.05 16.69
N ASN A 96 -17.40 -10.02 15.82
CA ASN A 96 -18.37 -10.82 15.06
C ASN A 96 -19.14 -10.06 13.94
N ASN A 97 -18.91 -8.77 13.77
CA ASN A 97 -19.43 -8.03 12.63
C ASN A 97 -18.45 -8.08 11.46
N VAL A 98 -18.98 -8.37 10.28
CA VAL A 98 -18.20 -8.41 9.05
C VAL A 98 -18.66 -7.29 8.13
N SER A 99 -17.70 -6.54 7.60
CA SER A 99 -17.96 -5.53 6.57
C SER A 99 -17.00 -5.70 5.40
N TYR A 100 -17.46 -5.33 4.20
CA TYR A 100 -16.70 -5.41 2.97
C TYR A 100 -16.60 -4.03 2.35
N HIS A 101 -15.42 -3.70 1.83
CA HIS A 101 -15.12 -2.37 1.29
C HIS A 101 -14.30 -2.46 0.01
N ASP A 102 -14.50 -1.49 -0.87
CA ASP A 102 -13.61 -1.21 -1.98
C ASP A 102 -12.45 -0.35 -1.47
N GLY A 103 -11.25 -0.90 -1.47
CA GLY A 103 -10.03 -0.20 -1.05
C GLY A 103 -9.39 0.66 -2.14
N GLY A 104 -10.04 0.73 -3.31
CA GLY A 104 -9.56 1.50 -4.46
C GLY A 104 -8.50 0.80 -5.30
N ASP A 105 -8.02 1.52 -6.28
CA ASP A 105 -7.00 1.05 -7.22
C ASP A 105 -5.63 1.62 -6.87
N PHE A 106 -4.58 0.86 -7.15
CA PHE A 106 -3.20 1.31 -7.03
C PHE A 106 -2.33 0.72 -8.14
N SER A 107 -1.23 1.39 -8.43
CA SER A 107 -0.26 0.94 -9.42
C SER A 107 1.10 0.73 -8.79
N VAL A 108 1.82 -0.22 -9.31
CA VAL A 108 3.18 -0.56 -8.91
C VAL A 108 4.08 -0.50 -10.12
N THR A 109 5.18 0.22 -10.01
CA THR A 109 6.28 0.21 -10.97
C THR A 109 7.33 -0.79 -10.50
N CYS A 110 7.81 -1.63 -11.40
CA CYS A 110 8.90 -2.56 -11.13
C CYS A 110 9.70 -2.77 -12.40
N THR A 111 10.74 -1.98 -12.56
CA THR A 111 11.69 -2.01 -13.68
C THR A 111 13.11 -2.21 -13.14
N PRO A 112 14.10 -2.46 -13.97
CA PRO A 112 15.49 -2.55 -13.52
C PRO A 112 16.04 -1.29 -12.86
N THR A 113 15.47 -0.13 -13.15
CA THR A 113 15.95 1.18 -12.66
C THR A 113 14.99 1.90 -11.74
N GLU A 114 13.73 1.46 -11.68
CA GLU A 114 12.68 2.11 -10.91
C GLU A 114 11.73 1.09 -10.29
N TRP A 115 11.42 1.25 -9.02
CA TRP A 115 10.47 0.39 -8.30
C TRP A 115 9.67 1.18 -7.27
N THR A 116 8.46 0.70 -7.00
CA THR A 116 7.58 1.27 -5.98
C THR A 116 7.89 0.66 -4.62
N GLU A 117 8.11 1.51 -3.63
CA GLU A 117 8.08 1.16 -2.21
C GLU A 117 7.09 2.07 -1.50
N GLY A 118 6.22 1.51 -0.67
CA GLY A 118 5.20 2.30 0.00
C GLY A 118 4.54 1.59 1.17
N THR A 119 3.72 2.35 1.90
CA THR A 119 2.89 1.83 2.99
C THR A 119 1.45 2.27 2.81
N MET A 120 0.52 1.32 2.90
CA MET A 120 -0.92 1.55 2.99
C MET A 120 -1.39 1.18 4.39
N SER A 121 -1.99 2.15 5.09
CA SER A 121 -2.48 1.96 6.45
C SER A 121 -4.00 1.94 6.49
N PHE A 122 -4.56 1.01 7.22
CA PHE A 122 -6.00 0.81 7.41
C PHE A 122 -6.35 1.04 8.87
N SER A 123 -7.38 1.85 9.11
CA SER A 123 -7.91 2.12 10.44
C SER A 123 -9.42 1.92 10.46
N ILE A 124 -9.92 1.44 11.60
CA ILE A 124 -11.34 1.34 11.89
C ILE A 124 -11.55 2.01 13.24
N SER A 125 -12.38 3.05 13.27
CA SER A 125 -12.75 3.76 14.50
C SER A 125 -14.26 3.71 14.73
N SER A 126 -14.70 4.06 15.92
CA SER A 126 -16.12 4.17 16.26
C SER A 126 -16.85 5.25 15.44
N TYR A 127 -16.13 6.19 14.86
CA TYR A 127 -16.67 7.29 14.06
C TYR A 127 -16.68 7.02 12.55
N GLY A 128 -16.20 5.85 12.11
CA GLY A 128 -16.13 5.46 10.71
C GLY A 128 -14.88 4.64 10.37
N SER A 129 -14.85 4.09 9.20
CA SER A 129 -13.69 3.35 8.70
C SER A 129 -13.04 4.10 7.55
N GLY A 130 -11.71 4.20 7.57
CA GLY A 130 -10.89 4.66 6.43
C GLY A 130 -10.67 3.59 5.36
N LEU A 131 -11.64 2.65 5.21
CA LEU A 131 -11.48 1.47 4.35
C LEU A 131 -12.05 1.67 2.93
N GLY A 132 -12.70 2.81 2.68
CA GLY A 132 -13.38 3.08 1.42
C GLY A 132 -14.87 2.70 1.41
N PRO A 133 -15.55 2.81 0.26
CA PRO A 133 -16.98 2.53 0.12
C PRO A 133 -17.32 1.08 0.49
N LYS A 134 -18.52 0.86 1.04
CA LYS A 134 -19.00 -0.50 1.30
C LYS A 134 -19.39 -1.19 0.00
N ILE A 135 -19.04 -2.47 -0.10
CA ILE A 135 -19.43 -3.38 -1.17
C ILE A 135 -20.16 -4.60 -0.60
N SER A 136 -20.76 -5.39 -1.47
CA SER A 136 -21.42 -6.64 -1.07
C SER A 136 -20.39 -7.76 -0.82
N ALA A 137 -20.78 -8.79 -0.04
CA ALA A 137 -19.97 -10.00 0.11
C ALA A 137 -19.71 -10.68 -1.24
N LYS A 138 -20.70 -10.72 -2.12
CA LYS A 138 -20.57 -11.29 -3.48
C LYS A 138 -19.53 -10.55 -4.31
N GLU A 139 -19.51 -9.23 -4.22
CA GLU A 139 -18.53 -8.39 -4.91
C GLU A 139 -17.12 -8.59 -4.34
N PHE A 140 -16.99 -8.71 -3.03
CA PHE A 140 -15.71 -9.04 -2.38
C PHE A 140 -15.19 -10.40 -2.86
N GLU A 141 -16.04 -11.41 -3.02
CA GLU A 141 -15.63 -12.74 -3.45
C GLU A 141 -15.28 -12.81 -4.94
N SER A 142 -15.76 -11.88 -5.76
CA SER A 142 -15.37 -11.80 -7.18
C SER A 142 -13.89 -11.43 -7.34
N ASN A 143 -13.26 -11.97 -8.37
CA ASN A 143 -11.87 -11.65 -8.74
C ASN A 143 -11.79 -10.69 -9.94
N TYR A 144 -12.81 -9.83 -10.06
CA TYR A 144 -12.90 -8.77 -11.08
C TYR A 144 -13.13 -7.41 -10.43
#